data_7d8374f2773998f61e85857edc13760f
#
_entry.id   7d8374f2773998f61e85857edc13760f
#
_cell.length_a   1.000
_cell.length_b   1.000
_cell.length_c   1.000
_cell.angle_alpha   90.00
_cell.angle_beta   90.00
_cell.angle_gamma   90.00
#
_symmetry.space_group_name_H-M   'P 1'
#
loop_
_entity.id
_entity.type
_entity.pdbx_description
1 polymer ?
#
loop_
_entity_poly.entity_id
_entity_poly.type
_entity_poly.pdbx_seq_one_letter_code
_entity_poly.pdbx_strand_id
1 'polypeptide(L)'
;MAPLVRGVCAFLLLTTVHSLPATAGVPLGTWMFANRVGLQIFDCSGLLCGRIEWLLRPDNPAGQPDIDYLNPDPALRQRHLCGLTIIWSMQPNGQDHWTNGWLYDPKDGVTYNVAAELTSPGAITARVYRGIPLLGRTEVLTRDPVLTVDGRC
;
A
#
# COMPACT_ATOMS: atom_id res chain seq x y z
N MET A 1 79.72 -16.47 7.74
CA MET A 1 78.43 -17.19 7.98
C MET A 1 77.41 -16.20 8.51
N ALA A 2 76.57 -15.70 7.65
CA ALA A 2 75.52 -14.78 8.03
C ALA A 2 74.10 -15.50 7.87
N PRO A 3 73.20 -15.41 8.82
CA PRO A 3 71.87 -16.03 8.68
C PRO A 3 70.91 -15.13 7.88
N LEU A 4 70.25 -15.71 6.90
CA LEU A 4 69.17 -15.12 6.14
C LEU A 4 67.91 -15.03 7.04
N VAL A 5 67.39 -13.79 7.24
CA VAL A 5 66.10 -13.55 7.86
C VAL A 5 65.05 -13.57 6.73
N ARG A 6 64.18 -14.59 6.76
CA ARG A 6 63.01 -14.67 5.89
C ARG A 6 61.88 -13.83 6.49
N GLY A 7 61.60 -12.66 5.88
CA GLY A 7 60.44 -11.87 6.19
C GLY A 7 59.14 -12.53 5.64
N VAL A 8 58.23 -12.90 6.52
CA VAL A 8 56.90 -13.34 6.19
C VAL A 8 56.00 -12.10 6.03
N CYS A 9 55.67 -11.72 4.79
CA CYS A 9 54.62 -10.72 4.52
C CYS A 9 53.26 -11.35 4.74
N ALA A 10 52.61 -11.03 5.85
CA ALA A 10 51.23 -11.39 6.06
C ALA A 10 50.31 -10.42 5.27
N PHE A 11 49.71 -10.91 4.18
CA PHE A 11 48.68 -10.20 3.45
C PHE A 11 47.38 -10.25 4.24
N LEU A 12 46.97 -9.15 4.87
CA LEU A 12 45.60 -8.99 5.42
C LEU A 12 44.63 -8.79 4.25
N LEU A 13 43.86 -9.81 3.94
CA LEU A 13 42.70 -9.70 3.05
C LEU A 13 41.57 -8.95 3.79
N LEU A 14 41.40 -7.66 3.50
CA LEU A 14 40.21 -6.93 3.89
C LEU A 14 39.01 -7.45 3.04
N THR A 15 38.19 -8.26 3.65
CA THR A 15 36.90 -8.62 3.07
C THR A 15 35.90 -7.46 3.22
N THR A 16 35.68 -6.70 2.16
CA THR A 16 34.62 -5.69 2.11
C THR A 16 33.27 -6.40 2.08
N VAL A 17 32.56 -6.34 3.19
CA VAL A 17 31.14 -6.80 3.24
C VAL A 17 30.32 -5.79 2.46
N HIS A 18 29.96 -6.15 1.23
CA HIS A 18 28.97 -5.38 0.46
C HIS A 18 27.61 -5.69 1.05
N SER A 19 27.03 -4.76 1.82
CA SER A 19 25.61 -4.77 2.18
C SER A 19 24.80 -4.57 0.89
N LEU A 20 24.11 -5.61 0.46
CA LEU A 20 23.12 -5.51 -0.60
C LEU A 20 22.04 -4.51 -0.14
N PRO A 21 21.65 -3.55 -0.99
CA PRO A 21 20.51 -2.69 -0.67
C PRO A 21 19.29 -3.59 -0.44
N ALA A 22 18.64 -3.43 0.69
CA ALA A 22 17.36 -4.07 0.93
C ALA A 22 16.41 -3.60 -0.18
N THR A 23 15.99 -4.51 -1.05
CA THR A 23 14.93 -4.24 -2.02
C THR A 23 13.68 -3.93 -1.21
N ALA A 24 13.26 -2.66 -1.24
CA ALA A 24 11.99 -2.26 -0.68
C ALA A 24 10.88 -3.16 -1.24
N GLY A 25 10.14 -3.77 -0.35
CA GLY A 25 9.05 -4.63 -0.76
C GLY A 25 7.92 -3.77 -1.33
N VAL A 26 7.48 -4.09 -2.55
CA VAL A 26 6.22 -3.54 -3.05
C VAL A 26 5.13 -3.91 -2.03
N PRO A 27 4.27 -2.96 -1.59
CA PRO A 27 3.31 -3.18 -0.50
C PRO A 27 2.11 -4.01 -0.95
N LEU A 28 2.35 -5.09 -1.72
CA LEU A 28 1.29 -5.97 -2.21
C LEU A 28 0.62 -6.74 -1.06
N GLY A 29 -0.65 -7.10 -1.27
CA GLY A 29 -1.43 -7.89 -0.33
C GLY A 29 -2.48 -7.05 0.42
N THR A 30 -3.01 -7.61 1.49
CA THR A 30 -4.14 -7.04 2.22
C THR A 30 -3.70 -6.10 3.33
N TRP A 31 -4.35 -4.95 3.37
CA TRP A 31 -4.11 -3.89 4.34
C TRP A 31 -5.42 -3.44 4.97
N MET A 32 -5.41 -3.26 6.27
CA MET A 32 -6.56 -2.78 7.03
C MET A 32 -6.53 -1.28 7.17
N PHE A 33 -7.65 -0.64 6.84
CA PHE A 33 -7.91 0.76 7.08
C PHE A 33 -8.95 0.93 8.21
N ALA A 34 -8.59 1.68 9.25
CA ALA A 34 -9.45 2.04 10.37
C ALA A 34 -10.21 0.86 11.01
N ASN A 35 -9.68 -0.37 10.96
CA ASN A 35 -10.33 -1.60 11.41
C ASN A 35 -11.72 -1.83 10.79
N ARG A 36 -11.99 -1.31 9.61
CA ARG A 36 -13.29 -1.34 8.96
C ARG A 36 -13.28 -1.77 7.51
N VAL A 37 -12.19 -1.51 6.81
CA VAL A 37 -12.05 -1.79 5.38
C VAL A 37 -10.72 -2.48 5.15
N GLY A 38 -10.76 -3.68 4.60
CA GLY A 38 -9.60 -4.38 4.07
C GLY A 38 -9.42 -4.03 2.60
N LEU A 39 -8.24 -3.56 2.26
CA LEU A 39 -7.85 -3.20 0.90
C LEU A 39 -6.81 -4.19 0.40
N GLN A 40 -7.06 -4.82 -0.72
CA GLN A 40 -6.04 -5.56 -1.46
C GLN A 40 -5.26 -4.57 -2.34
N ILE A 41 -3.98 -4.40 -2.05
CA ILE A 41 -3.06 -3.66 -2.91
C ILE A 41 -2.42 -4.64 -3.90
N PHE A 42 -2.47 -4.32 -5.19
CA PHE A 42 -1.99 -5.16 -6.26
C PHE A 42 -1.31 -4.36 -7.38
N ASP A 43 -0.48 -5.03 -8.16
CA ASP A 43 0.12 -4.45 -9.36
C ASP A 43 -0.91 -4.38 -10.49
N CYS A 44 -1.02 -3.22 -11.11
CA CYS A 44 -1.87 -2.97 -12.27
C CYS A 44 -1.02 -2.34 -13.40
N SER A 45 -0.20 -3.17 -14.04
CA SER A 45 0.69 -2.76 -15.15
C SER A 45 1.83 -1.84 -14.71
N GLY A 46 2.53 -2.19 -13.63
CA GLY A 46 3.65 -1.43 -13.08
C GLY A 46 3.25 -0.25 -12.20
N LEU A 47 1.96 -0.06 -11.99
CA LEU A 47 1.38 0.91 -11.05
C LEU A 47 0.76 0.14 -9.87
N LEU A 48 0.51 0.82 -8.74
CA LEU A 48 -0.27 0.21 -7.68
C LEU A 48 -1.74 0.61 -7.79
N CYS A 49 -2.57 -0.40 -7.60
CA CYS A 49 -4.01 -0.29 -7.47
C CYS A 49 -4.45 -0.90 -6.12
N GLY A 50 -5.65 -0.51 -5.67
CA GLY A 50 -6.26 -1.05 -4.47
C GLY A 50 -7.75 -1.26 -4.63
N ARG A 51 -8.24 -2.43 -4.20
CA ARG A 51 -9.66 -2.76 -4.20
C ARG A 51 -10.14 -3.12 -2.81
N ILE A 52 -11.40 -2.89 -2.53
CA ILE A 52 -12.05 -3.33 -1.31
C ILE A 52 -12.16 -4.86 -1.36
N GLU A 53 -11.53 -5.54 -0.42
CA GLU A 53 -11.54 -7.00 -0.29
C GLU A 53 -12.33 -7.47 0.92
N TRP A 54 -12.46 -6.59 1.92
CA TRP A 54 -13.13 -6.90 3.16
C TRP A 54 -13.82 -5.65 3.73
N LEU A 55 -15.01 -5.82 4.28
CA LEU A 55 -15.76 -4.79 5.00
C LEU A 55 -16.21 -5.34 6.36
N LEU A 56 -16.08 -4.53 7.41
CA LEU A 56 -16.61 -4.85 8.74
C LEU A 56 -18.14 -5.00 8.69
N ARG A 57 -18.79 -4.24 7.84
CA ARG A 57 -20.22 -4.30 7.55
C ARG A 57 -20.39 -4.33 6.04
N PRO A 58 -20.47 -5.53 5.43
CA PRO A 58 -20.62 -5.66 3.99
C PRO A 58 -22.04 -5.39 3.50
N ASP A 59 -23.02 -5.43 4.43
CA ASP A 59 -24.44 -5.26 4.13
C ASP A 59 -24.97 -3.97 4.74
N ASN A 60 -25.94 -3.40 4.07
CA ASN A 60 -26.74 -2.29 4.56
C ASN A 60 -27.72 -2.75 5.69
N PRO A 61 -28.42 -1.83 6.38
CA PRO A 61 -29.37 -2.20 7.45
C PRO A 61 -30.51 -3.12 7.03
N ALA A 62 -30.80 -3.25 5.73
CA ALA A 62 -31.80 -4.16 5.19
C ALA A 62 -31.24 -5.57 4.89
N GLY A 63 -29.96 -5.84 5.22
CA GLY A 63 -29.30 -7.12 4.96
C GLY A 63 -28.95 -7.37 3.49
N GLN A 64 -28.87 -6.32 2.67
CA GLN A 64 -28.46 -6.40 1.28
C GLN A 64 -27.02 -5.91 1.14
N PRO A 65 -26.24 -6.43 0.18
CA PRO A 65 -24.89 -5.95 -0.07
C PRO A 65 -24.82 -4.43 -0.22
N ASP A 66 -23.85 -3.81 0.46
CA ASP A 66 -23.69 -2.36 0.39
C ASP A 66 -23.19 -1.93 -1.00
N ILE A 67 -23.72 -0.83 -1.48
CA ILE A 67 -23.54 -0.33 -2.85
C ILE A 67 -22.97 1.09 -2.86
N ASP A 68 -22.47 1.50 -3.99
CA ASP A 68 -21.85 2.80 -4.24
C ASP A 68 -22.89 3.90 -4.52
N TYR A 69 -23.88 4.04 -3.64
CA TYR A 69 -25.07 4.87 -3.86
C TYR A 69 -24.79 6.37 -3.99
N LEU A 70 -23.66 6.86 -3.47
CA LEU A 70 -23.22 8.26 -3.60
C LEU A 70 -22.39 8.52 -4.86
N ASN A 71 -22.21 7.52 -5.73
CA ASN A 71 -21.46 7.75 -6.96
C ASN A 71 -22.03 8.91 -7.77
N PRO A 72 -21.20 9.87 -8.22
CA PRO A 72 -21.64 10.98 -9.05
C PRO A 72 -22.28 10.52 -10.37
N ASP A 73 -21.81 9.38 -10.92
CA ASP A 73 -22.44 8.75 -12.08
C ASP A 73 -23.60 7.83 -11.63
N PRO A 74 -24.86 8.16 -11.94
CA PRO A 74 -26.01 7.32 -11.58
C PRO A 74 -25.93 5.88 -12.09
N ALA A 75 -25.28 5.64 -13.22
CA ALA A 75 -25.14 4.30 -13.80
C ALA A 75 -24.24 3.38 -12.94
N LEU A 76 -23.38 3.95 -12.10
CA LEU A 76 -22.47 3.21 -11.23
C LEU A 76 -22.97 3.02 -9.80
N ARG A 77 -24.10 3.62 -9.43
CA ARG A 77 -24.61 3.60 -8.04
C ARG A 77 -25.07 2.23 -7.55
N GLN A 78 -25.33 1.30 -8.46
CA GLN A 78 -25.77 -0.06 -8.12
C GLN A 78 -24.61 -1.06 -7.99
N ARG A 79 -23.37 -0.65 -8.23
CA ARG A 79 -22.23 -1.55 -8.07
C ARG A 79 -21.92 -1.79 -6.60
N HIS A 80 -21.56 -3.02 -6.27
CA HIS A 80 -21.23 -3.40 -4.91
C HIS A 80 -19.92 -2.75 -4.47
N LEU A 81 -19.81 -2.43 -3.18
CA LEU A 81 -18.55 -1.94 -2.60
C LEU A 81 -17.52 -3.05 -2.54
N CYS A 82 -17.93 -4.28 -2.25
CA CYS A 82 -17.04 -5.44 -2.29
C CYS A 82 -16.48 -5.67 -3.69
N GLY A 83 -15.16 -5.78 -3.81
CA GLY A 83 -14.45 -5.90 -5.07
C GLY A 83 -14.23 -4.59 -5.82
N LEU A 84 -14.76 -3.46 -5.32
CA LEU A 84 -14.61 -2.16 -5.97
C LEU A 84 -13.16 -1.68 -5.91
N THR A 85 -12.56 -1.43 -7.07
CA THR A 85 -11.27 -0.75 -7.15
C THR A 85 -11.47 0.72 -6.83
N ILE A 86 -10.84 1.16 -5.74
CA ILE A 86 -10.95 2.54 -5.23
C ILE A 86 -9.61 3.30 -5.26
N ILE A 87 -8.49 2.62 -5.44
CA ILE A 87 -7.17 3.23 -5.61
C ILE A 87 -6.64 2.83 -6.97
N TRP A 88 -6.10 3.79 -7.74
CA TRP A 88 -5.49 3.51 -9.04
C TRP A 88 -4.40 4.51 -9.41
N SER A 89 -3.61 4.14 -10.41
CA SER A 89 -2.55 4.96 -11.02
C SER A 89 -1.44 5.41 -10.06
N MET A 90 -1.21 4.74 -8.93
CA MET A 90 -0.13 5.11 -8.03
C MET A 90 1.23 4.76 -8.65
N GLN A 91 2.01 5.78 -8.94
CA GLN A 91 3.32 5.66 -9.59
C GLN A 91 4.42 5.50 -8.55
N PRO A 92 5.35 4.54 -8.73
CA PRO A 92 6.55 4.47 -7.90
C PRO A 92 7.34 5.79 -7.96
N ASN A 93 7.80 6.27 -6.81
CA ASN A 93 8.60 7.49 -6.69
C ASN A 93 9.76 7.26 -5.71
N GLY A 94 10.75 6.52 -6.16
CA GLY A 94 11.86 6.06 -5.31
C GLY A 94 11.52 4.80 -4.52
N GLN A 95 12.27 4.59 -3.43
CA GLN A 95 12.09 3.44 -2.55
C GLN A 95 10.94 3.73 -1.58
N ASP A 96 10.02 2.76 -1.41
CA ASP A 96 8.92 2.80 -0.44
C ASP A 96 7.91 3.95 -0.59
N HIS A 97 7.96 4.71 -1.72
CA HIS A 97 7.06 5.83 -1.97
C HIS A 97 6.29 5.66 -3.28
N TRP A 98 5.04 6.10 -3.29
CA TRP A 98 4.16 6.14 -4.46
C TRP A 98 3.42 7.46 -4.50
N THR A 99 3.28 8.05 -5.68
CA THR A 99 2.66 9.36 -5.89
C THR A 99 1.71 9.34 -7.08
N ASN A 100 1.06 10.48 -7.33
CA ASN A 100 0.17 10.67 -8.49
C ASN A 100 -0.98 9.66 -8.59
N GLY A 101 -1.35 9.05 -7.46
CA GLY A 101 -2.47 8.15 -7.40
C GLY A 101 -3.81 8.88 -7.21
N TRP A 102 -4.87 8.13 -7.43
CA TRP A 102 -6.24 8.52 -7.19
C TRP A 102 -6.88 7.58 -6.17
N LEU A 103 -7.72 8.14 -5.31
CA LEU A 103 -8.55 7.42 -4.35
C LEU A 103 -9.98 7.88 -4.50
N TYR A 104 -10.89 6.97 -4.83
CA TYR A 104 -12.32 7.19 -4.74
C TYR A 104 -12.84 6.79 -3.36
N ASP A 105 -13.55 7.69 -2.68
CA ASP A 105 -14.20 7.40 -1.39
C ASP A 105 -15.71 7.21 -1.61
N PRO A 106 -16.23 5.97 -1.51
CA PRO A 106 -17.66 5.72 -1.71
C PRO A 106 -18.56 6.37 -0.65
N LYS A 107 -17.99 6.80 0.50
CA LYS A 107 -18.75 7.43 1.59
C LYS A 107 -19.22 8.85 1.27
N ASP A 108 -18.53 9.51 0.37
CA ASP A 108 -18.88 10.87 -0.07
C ASP A 108 -19.01 10.98 -1.59
N GLY A 109 -18.69 9.91 -2.34
CA GLY A 109 -18.74 9.89 -3.79
C GLY A 109 -17.66 10.75 -4.45
N VAL A 110 -16.56 11.05 -3.75
CA VAL A 110 -15.53 11.99 -4.20
C VAL A 110 -14.23 11.26 -4.53
N THR A 111 -13.57 11.71 -5.58
CA THR A 111 -12.21 11.28 -5.93
C THR A 111 -11.18 12.26 -5.42
N TYR A 112 -10.17 11.75 -4.76
CA TYR A 112 -9.05 12.46 -4.17
C TYR A 112 -7.75 12.11 -4.86
N ASN A 113 -6.74 12.97 -4.73
CA ASN A 113 -5.36 12.59 -4.98
C ASN A 113 -4.82 11.78 -3.79
N VAL A 114 -3.91 10.85 -4.05
CA VAL A 114 -3.26 10.08 -3.01
C VAL A 114 -1.77 9.90 -3.30
N ALA A 115 -0.97 10.03 -2.24
CA ALA A 115 0.41 9.61 -2.18
C ALA A 115 0.57 8.68 -0.97
N ALA A 116 1.46 7.71 -1.05
CA ALA A 116 1.66 6.72 0.02
C ALA A 116 3.13 6.43 0.24
N GLU A 117 3.44 6.03 1.46
CA GLU A 117 4.76 5.61 1.91
C GLU A 117 4.63 4.34 2.74
N LEU A 118 5.47 3.34 2.45
CA LEU A 118 5.64 2.15 3.29
C LEU A 118 6.58 2.52 4.44
N THR A 119 6.02 2.95 5.56
CA THR A 119 6.77 3.44 6.73
C THR A 119 7.37 2.30 7.57
N SER A 120 6.86 1.10 7.41
CA SER A 120 7.41 -0.15 7.98
C SER A 120 6.85 -1.35 7.23
N PRO A 121 7.39 -2.58 7.41
CA PRO A 121 6.82 -3.78 6.80
C PRO A 121 5.34 -4.03 7.12
N GLY A 122 4.83 -3.41 8.18
CA GLY A 122 3.45 -3.54 8.66
C GLY A 122 2.61 -2.27 8.56
N ALA A 123 3.12 -1.15 8.03
CA ALA A 123 2.39 0.11 7.99
C ALA A 123 2.63 0.89 6.70
N ILE A 124 1.53 1.36 6.10
CA ILE A 124 1.51 2.34 5.02
C ILE A 124 0.90 3.62 5.56
N THR A 125 1.58 4.74 5.33
CA THR A 125 1.01 6.08 5.55
C THR A 125 0.57 6.65 4.21
N ALA A 126 -0.71 7.01 4.09
CA ALA A 126 -1.28 7.59 2.89
C ALA A 126 -1.68 9.05 3.12
N ARG A 127 -1.28 9.93 2.24
CA ARG A 127 -1.70 11.33 2.20
C ARG A 127 -2.79 11.49 1.16
N VAL A 128 -4.01 11.77 1.62
CA VAL A 128 -5.22 11.94 0.80
C VAL A 128 -5.58 13.41 0.75
N TYR A 129 -5.71 14.00 -0.44
CA TYR A 129 -5.89 15.45 -0.61
C TYR A 129 -6.65 15.82 -1.87
N ARG A 130 -7.13 17.07 -1.92
CA ARG A 130 -7.64 17.72 -3.13
C ARG A 130 -6.83 19.00 -3.41
N GLY A 131 -6.30 19.10 -4.62
CA GLY A 131 -5.44 20.22 -5.01
C GLY A 131 -4.01 20.05 -4.47
N ILE A 132 -3.72 20.51 -3.27
CA ILE A 132 -2.37 20.45 -2.69
C ILE A 132 -2.28 19.53 -1.48
N PRO A 133 -1.16 18.77 -1.34
CA PRO A 133 -1.00 17.82 -0.22
C PRO A 133 -1.10 18.44 1.17
N LEU A 134 -0.73 19.71 1.32
CA LEU A 134 -0.75 20.41 2.61
C LEU A 134 -2.14 20.43 3.26
N LEU A 135 -3.20 20.56 2.45
CA LEU A 135 -4.60 20.60 2.90
C LEU A 135 -5.25 19.22 3.01
N GLY A 136 -4.47 18.15 2.83
CA GLY A 136 -4.98 16.79 2.90
C GLY A 136 -5.08 16.26 4.34
N ARG A 137 -5.57 15.01 4.45
CA ARG A 137 -5.53 14.20 5.66
C ARG A 137 -4.53 13.06 5.52
N THR A 138 -4.01 12.61 6.63
CA THR A 138 -3.14 11.43 6.68
C THR A 138 -3.93 10.24 7.18
N GLU A 139 -3.85 9.15 6.47
CA GLU A 139 -4.47 7.87 6.81
C GLU A 139 -3.37 6.82 7.00
N VAL A 140 -3.59 5.88 7.91
CA VAL A 140 -2.66 4.78 8.17
C VAL A 140 -3.37 3.46 7.86
N LEU A 141 -2.69 2.64 7.05
CA LEU A 141 -3.10 1.27 6.79
C LEU A 141 -2.11 0.33 7.51
N THR A 142 -2.64 -0.71 8.14
CA THR A 142 -1.83 -1.72 8.82
C THR A 142 -1.99 -3.07 8.15
N ARG A 143 -0.93 -3.88 8.16
CA ARG A 143 -1.06 -5.28 7.77
C ARG A 143 -1.84 -6.02 8.84
N ASP A 144 -2.89 -6.70 8.42
CA ASP A 144 -3.63 -7.58 9.30
C ASP A 144 -3.64 -9.00 8.71
N PRO A 145 -2.92 -9.95 9.32
CA PRO A 145 -2.90 -11.33 8.85
C PRO A 145 -4.23 -12.07 9.09
N VAL A 146 -5.12 -11.53 9.92
CA VAL A 146 -6.40 -12.18 10.27
C VAL A 146 -7.46 -12.00 9.18
N LEU A 147 -7.32 -10.98 8.31
CA LEU A 147 -8.27 -10.73 7.22
C LEU A 147 -8.34 -11.84 6.17
N THR A 148 -7.37 -12.74 6.16
CA THR A 148 -7.36 -13.86 5.21
C THR A 148 -8.33 -14.99 5.56
N VAL A 149 -9.00 -14.94 6.74
CA VAL A 149 -9.72 -16.09 7.28
C VAL A 149 -11.25 -15.96 7.19
N ASP A 150 -11.80 -14.75 7.17
CA ASP A 150 -13.25 -14.53 7.08
C ASP A 150 -13.59 -13.49 6.01
N GLY A 151 -13.57 -13.90 4.75
CA GLY A 151 -14.01 -13.07 3.64
C GLY A 151 -15.41 -12.52 3.85
N ARG A 152 -15.52 -11.29 4.34
CA ARG A 152 -16.77 -10.56 4.48
C ARG A 152 -17.02 -9.65 3.27
N CYS A 153 -16.66 -10.16 2.15
CA CYS A 153 -17.05 -9.58 0.87
C CYS A 153 -17.76 -10.58 0.01
#